data_c0b2c28959986b37361331eeee623815
#
_entry.id   c0b2c28959986b37361331eeee623815
#
_cell.length_a   1.000
_cell.length_b   1.000
_cell.length_c   1.000
_cell.angle_alpha   90.00
_cell.angle_beta   90.00
_cell.angle_gamma   90.00
#
_symmetry.space_group_name_H-M   'P 1'
#
loop_
_entity.id
_entity.type
_entity.pdbx_description
1 polymer ?
#
loop_
_entity_poly.entity_id
_entity_poly.type
_entity_poly.pdbx_seq_one_letter_code
_entity_poly.pdbx_strand_id
1 'polypeptide(L)' 'EVWVQDIKGISYYLDNQGNVYEPEDVVMNRDKPQVIAQYTQTDDGRYIIPEFGIH' A
#
# COMPACT_ATOMS: atom_id res chain seq x y z
N GLU A 1 9.33 -7.12 -2.99
CA GLU A 1 8.49 -8.05 -2.28
C GLU A 1 7.25 -7.35 -1.74
N VAL A 2 6.10 -7.90 -2.04
CA VAL A 2 4.82 -7.26 -1.78
C VAL A 2 4.00 -8.15 -0.86
N TRP A 3 3.35 -7.54 0.12
CA TRP A 3 2.44 -8.29 0.99
C TRP A 3 1.16 -7.49 1.15
N VAL A 4 0.11 -8.16 1.63
CA VAL A 4 -1.15 -7.50 1.89
C VAL A 4 -1.16 -7.01 3.35
N GLN A 5 -1.63 -5.79 3.54
CA GLN A 5 -1.71 -5.20 4.87
C GLN A 5 -3.07 -4.55 5.06
N ASP A 6 -3.72 -4.89 6.15
CA ASP A 6 -5.01 -4.31 6.50
C ASP A 6 -4.76 -2.98 7.23
N ILE A 7 -5.26 -1.90 6.66
CA ILE A 7 -5.11 -0.58 7.25
C ILE A 7 -6.50 0.04 7.35
N LYS A 8 -6.95 0.24 8.57
CA LYS A 8 -8.27 0.83 8.84
C LYS A 8 -9.40 0.07 8.15
N GLY A 9 -9.29 -1.25 8.15
CA GLY A 9 -10.32 -2.10 7.57
C GLY A 9 -10.25 -2.29 6.08
N ILE A 10 -9.24 -1.74 5.43
CA ILE A 10 -9.06 -1.87 4.00
C ILE A 10 -7.74 -2.57 3.73
N SER A 11 -7.75 -3.54 2.84
CA SER A 11 -6.55 -4.30 2.50
C SER A 11 -5.78 -3.59 1.39
N TYR A 12 -4.50 -3.34 1.67
CA TYR A 12 -3.61 -2.70 0.72
C TYR A 12 -2.43 -3.62 0.43
N TYR A 13 -1.80 -3.42 -0.71
CA TYR A 13 -0.58 -4.13 -1.05
C TYR A 13 0.60 -3.19 -0.88
N LEU A 14 1.54 -3.58 -0.04
CA LEU A 14 2.68 -2.75 0.32
C LEU A 14 3.98 -3.47 0.00
N ASP A 15 5.07 -2.70 -0.12
CA ASP A 15 6.38 -3.30 -0.18
C ASP A 15 7.26 -2.69 0.91
N ASN A 16 8.49 -3.20 1.04
CA ASN A 16 9.36 -2.76 2.12
C ASN A 16 10.08 -1.45 1.80
N GLN A 17 9.75 -0.84 0.69
CA GLN A 17 10.32 0.45 0.31
C GLN A 17 9.35 1.59 0.54
N GLY A 18 8.21 1.31 1.13
CA GLY A 18 7.23 2.35 1.46
C GLY A 18 6.20 2.60 0.38
N ASN A 19 6.07 1.72 -0.58
CA ASN A 19 5.12 1.91 -1.68
C ASN A 19 3.82 1.18 -1.40
N VAL A 20 2.72 1.80 -1.86
CA VAL A 20 1.40 1.20 -1.83
C VAL A 20 0.98 0.99 -3.28
N TYR A 21 0.64 -0.25 -3.61
CA TYR A 21 0.32 -0.61 -4.99
C TYR A 21 -1.17 -0.68 -5.21
N GLU A 22 -1.56 -0.45 -6.47
CA GLU A 22 -2.94 -0.63 -6.88
C GLU A 22 -3.35 -2.09 -6.68
N PRO A 23 -4.34 -2.37 -5.84
CA PRO A 23 -4.69 -3.77 -5.54
C PRO A 23 -5.06 -4.55 -6.78
N GLU A 24 -5.76 -3.92 -7.70
CA GLU A 24 -6.19 -4.60 -8.90
C GLU A 24 -5.01 -5.04 -9.75
N ASP A 25 -4.00 -4.18 -9.84
CA ASP A 25 -2.80 -4.53 -10.61
C ASP A 25 -2.08 -5.73 -10.01
N VAL A 26 -2.05 -5.82 -8.69
CA VAL A 26 -1.40 -6.95 -8.04
C VAL A 26 -2.21 -8.23 -8.24
N VAL A 27 -3.51 -8.14 -8.06
CA VAL A 27 -4.39 -9.30 -8.21
C VAL A 27 -4.37 -9.81 -9.64
N MET A 28 -4.32 -8.91 -10.61
CA MET A 28 -4.28 -9.29 -12.01
C MET A 28 -2.89 -9.71 -12.46
N ASN A 29 -1.92 -9.69 -11.56
CA ASN A 29 -0.58 -10.17 -11.84
C ASN A 29 0.10 -9.39 -12.96
N ARG A 30 -0.06 -8.08 -12.94
CA ARG A 30 0.56 -7.25 -13.96
C ARG A 30 2.05 -7.13 -13.69
N ASP A 31 2.82 -6.96 -14.75
CA ASP A 31 4.27 -6.91 -14.65
C ASP A 31 4.74 -5.76 -13.78
N LYS A 32 4.08 -4.61 -13.89
CA LYS A 32 4.49 -3.43 -13.15
C LYS A 32 3.29 -2.80 -12.49
N PRO A 33 2.91 -3.29 -11.30
CA PRO A 33 1.79 -2.70 -10.58
C PRO A 33 2.04 -1.22 -10.33
N GLN A 34 1.00 -0.44 -10.44
CA GLN A 34 1.11 1.00 -10.26
C GLN A 34 1.20 1.35 -8.78
N VAL A 35 2.13 2.23 -8.45
CA VAL A 35 2.23 2.76 -7.09
C VAL A 35 1.24 3.91 -6.98
N ILE A 36 0.28 3.76 -6.08
CA ILE A 36 -0.79 4.75 -5.94
C ILE A 36 -0.58 5.67 -4.74
N ALA A 37 0.31 5.29 -3.82
CA ALA A 37 0.58 6.11 -2.64
C ALA A 37 1.85 5.61 -2.00
N GLN A 38 2.25 6.27 -0.92
CA GLN A 38 3.37 5.81 -0.11
C GLN A 38 2.93 5.84 1.34
N TYR A 39 3.45 4.89 2.10
CA TYR A 39 3.10 4.80 3.50
C TYR A 39 4.30 5.13 4.37
N THR A 40 4.01 5.53 5.60
CA THR A 40 5.03 5.62 6.63
C THR A 40 4.58 4.75 7.79
N GLN A 41 5.51 4.47 8.67
CA GLN A 41 5.22 3.64 9.82
C GLN A 41 5.56 4.43 11.07
N THR A 42 4.66 4.42 12.04
CA THR A 42 4.88 5.11 13.29
C THR A 42 5.76 4.26 14.20
N ASP A 43 6.17 4.86 15.32
CA ASP A 43 7.04 4.18 16.28
C ASP A 43 6.38 2.92 16.84
N ASP A 44 5.07 2.90 16.93
CA ASP A 44 4.36 1.75 17.47
C ASP A 44 3.95 0.75 16.40
N GLY A 45 4.44 0.91 15.18
CA GLY A 45 4.23 -0.07 14.14
C GLY A 45 3.00 0.13 13.29
N ARG A 46 2.30 1.23 13.44
CA ARG A 46 1.13 1.50 12.63
C ARG A 46 1.53 2.03 11.26
N TYR A 47 0.67 1.74 10.28
CA TYR A 47 0.87 2.22 8.93
C TYR A 47 0.01 3.45 8.68
N ILE A 48 0.61 4.46 8.05
CA ILE A 48 -0.08 5.70 7.71
C ILE A 48 0.13 5.99 6.24
N ILE A 49 -0.97 6.26 5.54
CA ILE A 49 -0.95 6.63 4.13
C ILE A 49 -1.46 8.06 4.04
N PRO A 50 -0.56 9.06 4.09
CA PRO A 50 -0.99 10.44 4.35
C PRO A 50 -1.84 11.06 3.27
N GLU A 51 -1.70 10.64 2.04
CA GLU A 51 -2.44 11.30 0.97
C GLU A 51 -3.43 10.41 0.28
N PHE A 52 -3.67 9.25 0.82
CA PHE A 52 -4.53 8.29 0.17
C PHE A 52 -5.97 8.76 0.22
N GLY A 53 -6.60 8.82 -0.94
CA GLY A 53 -8.01 9.15 -1.02
C GLY A 53 -8.35 10.62 -0.82
N ILE A 54 -7.36 11.46 -0.82
CA ILE A 54 -7.58 12.88 -0.63
C ILE A 54 -7.61 13.54 -2.00
N HIS A 55 -8.62 14.17 -2.31
CA HIS A 55 -8.85 14.94 -3.52
C HIS A 55 -10.18 14.78 -4.05
#